data_3793e0a5a1f39515a4eeb59da53b100c
#
_entry.id   3793e0a5a1f39515a4eeb59da53b100c
#
_cell.length_a   1.000
_cell.length_b   1.000
_cell.length_c   1.000
_cell.angle_alpha   90.00
_cell.angle_beta   90.00
_cell.angle_gamma   90.00
#
_symmetry.space_group_name_H-M   'P 1'
#
loop_
_entity.id
_entity.type
_entity.pdbx_description
1 polymer ?
#
loop_
_entity_poly.entity_id
_entity_poly.type
_entity_poly.pdbx_seq_one_letter_code
_entity_poly.pdbx_strand_id
1 'polypeptide(L)'
;CIGSAAELWVLLKKKPPLSKGGAERSEAEGFLRLAPRGTERGVQPMNGKHNKKLTPVAKKLRKNMTKEERRLWYDFLRGYPVRFLRQKVIGDYVVDFYCASAKLVVELDGSQHYEADGAAKDKVRTECLQTFDLRVLRFGNHDVLQNFEGVCMAIDKAVQEALLP
;
A
#
# COMPACT_ATOMS: atom_id res chain seq x y z
N CYS A 1 23.16 -10.41 -6.75
CA CYS A 1 22.09 -10.12 -5.78
C CYS A 1 21.58 -8.73 -6.12
N ILE A 2 20.38 -8.66 -6.70
CA ILE A 2 19.71 -7.40 -7.03
C ILE A 2 19.06 -6.96 -5.72
N GLY A 3 19.45 -5.78 -5.19
CA GLY A 3 18.88 -5.22 -3.98
C GLY A 3 17.35 -5.07 -4.08
N SER A 4 16.65 -5.16 -2.95
CA SER A 4 15.19 -5.06 -2.93
C SER A 4 14.72 -3.72 -3.50
N ALA A 5 13.49 -3.68 -4.03
CA ALA A 5 12.91 -2.43 -4.56
C ALA A 5 12.87 -1.31 -3.49
N ALA A 6 12.76 -1.68 -2.20
CA ALA A 6 12.82 -0.75 -1.08
C ALA A 6 14.24 -0.17 -0.90
N GLU A 7 15.29 -0.99 -1.05
CA GLU A 7 16.69 -0.51 -0.96
C GLU A 7 17.03 0.44 -2.10
N LEU A 8 16.60 0.12 -3.32
CA LEU A 8 16.75 1.01 -4.48
C LEU A 8 16.00 2.34 -4.28
N TRP A 9 14.80 2.28 -3.70
CA TRP A 9 13.99 3.46 -3.42
C TRP A 9 14.62 4.35 -2.34
N VAL A 10 15.16 3.76 -1.26
CA VAL A 10 15.89 4.48 -0.21
C VAL A 10 17.15 5.15 -0.78
N LEU A 11 17.88 4.48 -1.65
CA LEU A 11 19.06 5.01 -2.31
C LEU A 11 18.74 6.19 -3.25
N LEU A 12 17.62 6.11 -3.99
CA LEU A 12 17.18 7.17 -4.90
C LEU A 12 16.74 8.44 -4.16
N LYS A 13 16.18 8.33 -2.95
CA LYS A 13 15.80 9.50 -2.13
C LYS A 13 16.96 10.12 -1.34
N LYS A 14 18.09 9.45 -1.18
CA LYS A 14 19.30 10.01 -0.52
C LYS A 14 20.10 10.97 -1.40
N LYS A 15 19.68 11.21 -2.67
CA LYS A 15 20.32 12.27 -3.47
C LYS A 15 19.93 13.66 -2.92
N PRO A 16 20.91 14.55 -2.68
CA PRO A 16 20.63 15.91 -2.24
C PRO A 16 19.77 16.66 -3.28
N PRO A 17 18.97 17.64 -2.87
CA PRO A 17 18.18 18.43 -3.81
C PRO A 17 19.14 19.14 -4.77
N LEU A 18 18.98 18.87 -6.07
CA LEU A 18 19.69 19.59 -7.12
C LEU A 18 19.30 21.06 -7.05
N SER A 19 20.29 21.91 -6.98
CA SER A 19 20.18 23.36 -7.02
C SER A 19 19.35 23.79 -8.25
N LYS A 20 18.54 24.85 -8.07
CA LYS A 20 17.78 25.50 -9.12
C LYS A 20 18.69 25.90 -10.29
N GLY A 21 18.53 25.27 -11.43
CA GLY A 21 19.23 25.67 -12.65
C GLY A 21 19.05 24.64 -13.76
N GLY A 22 18.24 24.96 -14.76
CA GLY A 22 18.25 24.33 -16.07
C GLY A 22 17.44 23.04 -16.23
N ALA A 23 16.55 23.09 -17.20
CA ALA A 23 15.76 21.98 -17.67
C ALA A 23 16.63 20.86 -18.25
N GLU A 24 16.94 19.85 -17.48
CA GLU A 24 17.33 18.55 -18.00
C GLU A 24 16.33 17.54 -17.46
N ARG A 25 15.49 17.02 -18.35
CA ARG A 25 14.71 15.83 -18.13
C ARG A 25 15.71 14.70 -17.90
N SER A 26 15.95 14.37 -16.63
CA SER A 26 16.87 13.31 -16.28
C SER A 26 16.36 11.97 -16.81
N GLU A 27 17.26 11.21 -17.43
CA GLU A 27 17.04 9.87 -17.98
C GLU A 27 16.51 8.86 -16.94
N ALA A 28 16.44 9.22 -15.66
CA ALA A 28 15.86 8.42 -14.60
C ALA A 28 14.34 8.21 -14.74
N GLU A 29 13.61 9.09 -15.47
CA GLU A 29 12.19 8.87 -15.76
C GLU A 29 11.96 7.78 -16.82
N GLY A 30 12.96 7.46 -17.64
CA GLY A 30 12.88 6.42 -18.66
C GLY A 30 12.93 5.01 -18.09
N PHE A 31 13.63 4.78 -17.01
CA PHE A 31 13.83 3.45 -16.45
C PHE A 31 12.62 2.93 -15.64
N LEU A 32 11.83 3.83 -15.07
CA LEU A 32 10.62 3.48 -14.33
C LEU A 32 9.40 3.21 -15.23
N ARG A 33 9.50 3.46 -16.53
CA ARG A 33 8.41 3.22 -17.51
C ARG A 33 8.49 1.89 -18.25
N LEU A 34 9.51 1.09 -18.01
CA LEU A 34 9.73 -0.21 -18.68
C LEU A 34 9.16 -1.42 -17.92
N ALA A 35 8.36 -1.21 -16.87
CA ALA A 35 7.44 -2.26 -16.47
C ALA A 35 6.33 -2.29 -17.54
N PRO A 36 6.17 -3.38 -18.32
CA PRO A 36 5.07 -3.46 -19.26
C PRO A 36 3.80 -3.27 -18.45
N ARG A 37 2.89 -2.42 -18.93
CA ARG A 37 1.49 -2.52 -18.57
C ARG A 37 1.01 -3.86 -19.10
N GLY A 38 1.50 -4.93 -18.42
CA GLY A 38 1.10 -6.28 -18.72
C GLY A 38 -0.41 -6.30 -18.60
N THR A 39 -1.03 -6.58 -19.70
CA THR A 39 -2.39 -7.08 -19.76
C THR A 39 -2.46 -8.20 -18.75
N GLU A 40 -2.91 -7.92 -17.52
CA GLU A 40 -3.24 -8.91 -16.50
C GLU A 40 -4.45 -9.73 -16.99
N ARG A 41 -4.22 -10.52 -18.04
CA ARG A 41 -5.09 -11.61 -18.40
C ARG A 41 -4.69 -12.78 -17.52
N GLY A 42 -5.36 -12.93 -16.36
CA GLY A 42 -5.21 -14.15 -15.58
C GLY A 42 -5.47 -14.04 -14.08
N VAL A 43 -5.37 -12.88 -13.47
CA VAL A 43 -5.83 -12.73 -12.09
C VAL A 43 -7.33 -12.47 -12.13
N GLN A 44 -8.14 -13.54 -11.97
CA GLN A 44 -9.56 -13.41 -11.74
C GLN A 44 -9.76 -12.40 -10.62
N PRO A 45 -10.54 -11.32 -10.82
CA PRO A 45 -10.85 -10.42 -9.72
C PRO A 45 -11.53 -11.29 -8.65
N MET A 46 -10.91 -11.36 -7.47
CA MET A 46 -11.51 -12.04 -6.34
C MET A 46 -12.93 -11.49 -6.19
N ASN A 47 -13.93 -12.29 -6.58
CA ASN A 47 -15.36 -11.99 -6.47
C ASN A 47 -15.81 -12.05 -5.00
N GLY A 48 -15.07 -11.44 -4.09
CA GLY A 48 -15.58 -11.03 -2.82
C GLY A 48 -16.71 -10.05 -3.09
N LYS A 49 -17.90 -10.36 -2.63
CA LYS A 49 -19.09 -9.52 -2.82
C LYS A 49 -18.74 -8.06 -2.54
N HIS A 50 -18.55 -7.28 -3.59
CA HIS A 50 -18.28 -5.85 -3.47
C HIS A 50 -19.55 -5.17 -2.98
N ASN A 51 -19.55 -4.73 -1.73
CA ASN A 51 -20.69 -3.98 -1.19
C ASN A 51 -20.72 -2.58 -1.84
N LYS A 52 -21.60 -2.45 -2.83
CA LYS A 52 -21.77 -1.20 -3.59
C LYS A 52 -22.15 -0.01 -2.69
N LYS A 53 -22.79 -0.25 -1.54
CA LYS A 53 -23.15 0.76 -0.56
C LYS A 53 -21.92 1.47 0.04
N LEU A 54 -20.77 0.79 0.11
CA LEU A 54 -19.51 1.35 0.61
C LEU A 54 -18.73 2.15 -0.44
N THR A 55 -19.13 2.12 -1.70
CA THR A 55 -18.44 2.87 -2.78
C THR A 55 -18.40 4.38 -2.52
N PRO A 56 -19.48 5.06 -2.08
CA PRO A 56 -19.44 6.48 -1.73
C PRO A 56 -18.51 6.76 -0.55
N VAL A 57 -18.50 5.87 0.45
CA VAL A 57 -17.60 5.96 1.62
C VAL A 57 -16.15 5.88 1.19
N ALA A 58 -15.79 4.87 0.39
CA ALA A 58 -14.46 4.72 -0.15
C ALA A 58 -14.00 5.91 -1.00
N LYS A 59 -14.91 6.53 -1.76
CA LYS A 59 -14.64 7.77 -2.51
C LYS A 59 -14.36 8.96 -1.58
N LYS A 60 -15.12 9.08 -0.48
CA LYS A 60 -14.91 10.14 0.53
C LYS A 60 -13.57 9.96 1.24
N LEU A 61 -13.25 8.74 1.68
CA LEU A 61 -11.97 8.41 2.34
C LEU A 61 -10.78 8.71 1.43
N ARG A 62 -10.83 8.35 0.13
CA ARG A 62 -9.78 8.69 -0.83
C ARG A 62 -9.48 10.18 -0.98
N LYS A 63 -10.49 11.04 -0.76
CA LYS A 63 -10.32 12.49 -0.79
C LYS A 63 -9.78 13.04 0.54
N ASN A 64 -10.07 12.36 1.65
CA ASN A 64 -9.79 12.80 3.02
C ASN A 64 -8.78 11.87 3.71
N MET A 65 -7.69 11.55 3.02
CA MET A 65 -6.60 10.73 3.58
C MET A 65 -5.95 11.42 4.78
N THR A 66 -5.57 10.64 5.80
CA THR A 66 -4.75 11.13 6.91
C THR A 66 -3.35 11.56 6.42
N LYS A 67 -2.58 12.21 7.29
CA LYS A 67 -1.19 12.62 6.96
C LYS A 67 -0.32 11.39 6.70
N GLU A 68 -0.49 10.36 7.51
CA GLU A 68 0.25 9.11 7.48
C GLU A 68 -0.10 8.30 6.22
N GLU A 69 -1.39 8.18 5.88
CA GLU A 69 -1.84 7.55 4.63
C GLU A 69 -1.27 8.30 3.42
N ARG A 70 -1.30 9.63 3.44
CA ARG A 70 -0.74 10.45 2.35
C ARG A 70 0.75 10.23 2.20
N ARG A 71 1.50 10.21 3.32
CA ARG A 71 2.94 9.95 3.32
C ARG A 71 3.24 8.59 2.71
N LEU A 72 2.59 7.52 3.21
CA LEU A 72 2.83 6.17 2.71
C LEU A 72 2.46 6.03 1.23
N TRP A 73 1.36 6.68 0.82
CA TRP A 73 0.92 6.64 -0.58
C TRP A 73 1.86 7.38 -1.53
N TYR A 74 2.11 8.66 -1.27
CA TYR A 74 2.83 9.50 -2.23
C TYR A 74 4.34 9.25 -2.20
N ASP A 75 4.87 8.89 -1.04
CA ASP A 75 6.29 8.68 -0.86
C ASP A 75 6.73 7.25 -1.16
N PHE A 76 5.83 6.28 -1.20
CA PHE A 76 6.19 4.88 -1.45
C PHE A 76 5.23 4.14 -2.38
N LEU A 77 3.97 3.88 -1.98
CA LEU A 77 3.09 2.93 -2.66
C LEU A 77 2.69 3.35 -4.07
N ARG A 78 2.56 4.65 -4.34
CA ARG A 78 2.19 5.16 -5.67
C ARG A 78 3.24 4.84 -6.73
N GLY A 79 4.52 4.86 -6.36
CA GLY A 79 5.66 4.57 -7.24
C GLY A 79 6.15 3.13 -7.16
N TYR A 80 5.51 2.29 -6.36
CA TYR A 80 5.93 0.91 -6.17
C TYR A 80 5.74 0.08 -7.46
N PRO A 81 6.66 -0.84 -7.82
CA PRO A 81 6.60 -1.60 -9.07
C PRO A 81 5.31 -2.42 -9.23
N VAL A 82 4.78 -2.94 -8.12
CA VAL A 82 3.52 -3.67 -8.11
C VAL A 82 2.38 -2.74 -7.72
N ARG A 83 1.26 -2.83 -8.42
CA ARG A 83 0.15 -1.88 -8.26
C ARG A 83 -0.55 -2.01 -6.91
N PHE A 84 -0.58 -0.92 -6.16
CA PHE A 84 -1.45 -0.74 -5.00
C PHE A 84 -2.71 0.08 -5.34
N LEU A 85 -3.80 -0.22 -4.66
CA LEU A 85 -5.06 0.52 -4.72
C LEU A 85 -5.34 1.13 -3.35
N ARG A 86 -5.88 2.35 -3.32
CA ARG A 86 -6.28 3.03 -2.07
C ARG A 86 -7.75 2.80 -1.79
N GLN A 87 -8.11 2.69 -0.52
CA GLN A 87 -9.48 2.67 -0.03
C GLN A 87 -10.33 1.71 -0.86
N LYS A 88 -9.89 0.45 -0.89
CA LYS A 88 -10.55 -0.62 -1.65
C LYS A 88 -11.65 -1.24 -0.81
N VAL A 89 -12.84 -1.40 -1.39
CA VAL A 89 -13.92 -2.17 -0.77
C VAL A 89 -13.66 -3.66 -1.01
N ILE A 90 -13.60 -4.44 0.08
CA ILE A 90 -13.46 -5.91 0.09
C ILE A 90 -14.51 -6.43 1.05
N GLY A 91 -15.45 -7.23 0.56
CA GLY A 91 -16.61 -7.62 1.34
C GLY A 91 -17.36 -6.40 1.87
N ASP A 92 -17.56 -6.35 3.17
CA ASP A 92 -18.23 -5.26 3.90
C ASP A 92 -17.25 -4.25 4.54
N TYR A 93 -15.99 -4.26 4.12
CA TYR A 93 -14.97 -3.39 4.67
C TYR A 93 -14.31 -2.53 3.60
N VAL A 94 -13.83 -1.36 4.02
CA VAL A 94 -12.91 -0.53 3.22
C VAL A 94 -11.53 -0.68 3.82
N VAL A 95 -10.55 -1.12 3.02
CA VAL A 95 -9.15 -1.26 3.44
C VAL A 95 -8.33 -0.10 2.88
N ASP A 96 -7.30 0.36 3.63
CA ASP A 96 -6.55 1.56 3.26
C ASP A 96 -5.76 1.36 1.97
N PHE A 97 -4.94 0.30 1.91
CA PHE A 97 -4.18 -0.05 0.72
C PHE A 97 -4.29 -1.53 0.41
N TYR A 98 -4.40 -1.85 -0.87
CA TYR A 98 -4.57 -3.22 -1.35
C TYR A 98 -3.70 -3.49 -2.56
N CYS A 99 -2.94 -4.57 -2.52
CA CYS A 99 -2.18 -5.12 -3.64
C CYS A 99 -2.79 -6.45 -4.07
N ALA A 100 -3.35 -6.49 -5.27
CA ALA A 100 -4.03 -7.69 -5.78
C ALA A 100 -3.05 -8.82 -6.08
N SER A 101 -1.91 -8.50 -6.69
CA SER A 101 -0.90 -9.49 -7.11
C SER A 101 -0.25 -10.21 -5.92
N ALA A 102 -0.05 -9.49 -4.80
CA ALA A 102 0.50 -10.05 -3.57
C ALA A 102 -0.57 -10.50 -2.57
N LYS A 103 -1.86 -10.37 -2.89
CA LYS A 103 -2.98 -10.61 -1.96
C LYS A 103 -2.76 -9.92 -0.60
N LEU A 104 -2.23 -8.72 -0.63
CA LEU A 104 -1.77 -7.99 0.55
C LEU A 104 -2.66 -6.78 0.82
N VAL A 105 -3.08 -6.65 2.07
CA VAL A 105 -3.74 -5.47 2.63
C VAL A 105 -2.76 -4.79 3.58
N VAL A 106 -2.67 -3.46 3.49
CA VAL A 106 -1.92 -2.64 4.44
C VAL A 106 -2.90 -1.65 5.05
N GLU A 107 -2.99 -1.64 6.38
CA GLU A 107 -3.84 -0.75 7.17
C GLU A 107 -2.99 0.11 8.10
N LEU A 108 -3.39 1.36 8.27
CA LEU A 108 -2.78 2.30 9.19
C LEU A 108 -3.73 2.55 10.36
N ASP A 109 -3.36 2.02 11.53
CA ASP A 109 -4.16 2.21 12.74
C ASP A 109 -3.80 3.54 13.41
N GLY A 110 -4.79 4.43 13.50
CA GLY A 110 -4.73 5.57 14.38
C GLY A 110 -4.70 5.08 15.83
N SER A 111 -3.89 5.72 16.66
CA SER A 111 -3.78 5.46 18.10
C SER A 111 -5.07 5.87 18.89
N GLN A 112 -6.23 5.51 18.37
CA GLN A 112 -7.50 5.82 19.02
C GLN A 112 -7.98 4.59 19.78
N HIS A 113 -7.81 4.68 21.08
CA HIS A 113 -8.50 3.96 22.14
C HIS A 113 -8.65 2.44 21.96
N TYR A 114 -7.81 1.72 22.67
CA TYR A 114 -8.02 0.33 23.07
C TYR A 114 -9.24 0.24 23.99
N GLU A 115 -10.43 0.52 23.47
CA GLU A 115 -11.66 0.11 24.14
C GLU A 115 -11.88 -1.36 23.81
N ALA A 116 -12.26 -2.16 24.79
CA ALA A 116 -12.44 -3.60 24.65
C ALA A 116 -13.38 -3.99 23.48
N ASP A 117 -14.34 -3.14 23.16
CA ASP A 117 -15.25 -3.29 22.01
C ASP A 117 -14.55 -3.14 20.64
N GLY A 118 -13.43 -2.40 20.56
CA GLY A 118 -12.64 -2.22 19.35
C GLY A 118 -11.91 -3.51 18.96
N ALA A 119 -11.29 -4.19 19.94
CA ALA A 119 -10.51 -5.40 19.70
C ALA A 119 -11.37 -6.56 19.15
N ALA A 120 -12.61 -6.72 19.61
CA ALA A 120 -13.50 -7.74 19.09
C ALA A 120 -13.91 -7.48 17.65
N LYS A 121 -14.22 -6.22 17.30
CA LYS A 121 -14.55 -5.82 15.92
C LYS A 121 -13.37 -5.98 14.97
N ASP A 122 -12.17 -5.63 15.42
CA ASP A 122 -10.94 -5.79 14.64
C ASP A 122 -10.59 -7.25 14.37
N LYS A 123 -10.85 -8.12 15.35
CA LYS A 123 -10.68 -9.57 15.17
C LYS A 123 -11.63 -10.11 14.10
N VAL A 124 -12.91 -9.78 14.18
CA VAL A 124 -13.93 -10.19 13.17
C VAL A 124 -13.57 -9.65 11.80
N ARG A 125 -13.10 -8.40 11.70
CA ARG A 125 -12.64 -7.80 10.45
C ARG A 125 -11.45 -8.56 9.86
N THR A 126 -10.47 -8.89 10.70
CA THR A 126 -9.28 -9.64 10.28
C THR A 126 -9.64 -11.04 9.80
N GLU A 127 -10.45 -11.76 10.57
CA GLU A 127 -10.94 -13.09 10.20
C GLU A 127 -11.72 -13.04 8.88
N CYS A 128 -12.57 -12.04 8.68
CA CYS A 128 -13.28 -11.85 7.43
C CYS A 128 -12.32 -11.61 6.24
N LEU A 129 -11.29 -10.78 6.40
CA LEU A 129 -10.30 -10.54 5.35
C LEU A 129 -9.47 -11.80 5.06
N GLN A 130 -9.18 -12.61 6.07
CA GLN A 130 -8.48 -13.89 5.90
C GLN A 130 -9.32 -14.91 5.10
N THR A 131 -10.67 -14.88 5.18
CA THR A 131 -11.52 -15.75 4.34
C THR A 131 -11.35 -15.46 2.84
N PHE A 132 -10.83 -14.30 2.47
CA PHE A 132 -10.48 -13.92 1.10
C PHE A 132 -9.03 -14.28 0.72
N ASP A 133 -8.33 -15.06 1.55
CA ASP A 133 -6.92 -15.42 1.35
C ASP A 133 -6.02 -14.17 1.25
N LEU A 134 -6.30 -13.17 2.10
CA LEU A 134 -5.55 -11.92 2.16
C LEU A 134 -4.65 -11.89 3.38
N ARG A 135 -3.38 -11.55 3.16
CA ARG A 135 -2.46 -11.19 4.22
C ARG A 135 -2.71 -9.73 4.63
N VAL A 136 -2.83 -9.47 5.91
CA VAL A 136 -3.04 -8.11 6.44
C VAL A 136 -1.81 -7.68 7.23
N LEU A 137 -1.23 -6.54 6.85
CA LEU A 137 -0.21 -5.83 7.62
C LEU A 137 -0.84 -4.59 8.24
N ARG A 138 -0.59 -4.38 9.54
CA ARG A 138 -1.01 -3.19 10.27
C ARG A 138 0.19 -2.45 10.82
N PHE A 139 0.16 -1.14 10.67
CA PHE A 139 1.18 -0.24 11.20
C PHE A 139 0.50 0.88 11.97
N GLY A 140 1.07 1.24 13.10
CA GLY A 140 0.64 2.41 13.83
C GLY A 140 0.97 3.70 13.06
N ASN A 141 0.15 4.74 13.20
CA ASN A 141 0.48 6.05 12.63
C ASN A 141 1.86 6.55 13.10
N HIS A 142 2.23 6.23 14.33
CA HIS A 142 3.54 6.55 14.89
C HIS A 142 4.67 5.87 14.11
N ASP A 143 4.49 4.61 13.69
CA ASP A 143 5.52 3.87 12.93
C ASP A 143 5.77 4.53 11.57
N VAL A 144 4.71 4.98 10.89
CA VAL A 144 4.83 5.70 9.62
C VAL A 144 5.56 7.03 9.79
N LEU A 145 5.43 7.69 10.95
CA LEU A 145 6.11 8.97 11.22
C LEU A 145 7.56 8.79 11.66
N GLN A 146 7.84 7.81 12.51
CA GLN A 146 9.13 7.64 13.17
C GLN A 146 10.04 6.61 12.49
N ASN A 147 9.46 5.56 11.91
CA ASN A 147 10.19 4.45 11.27
C ASN A 147 9.67 4.15 9.86
N PHE A 148 9.59 5.18 9.03
CA PHE A 148 9.04 5.06 7.68
C PHE A 148 9.78 4.02 6.81
N GLU A 149 11.11 3.97 6.89
CA GLU A 149 11.92 2.97 6.18
C GLU A 149 11.56 1.56 6.61
N GLY A 150 11.42 1.30 7.91
CA GLY A 150 11.02 -0.01 8.43
C GLY A 150 9.64 -0.45 7.94
N VAL A 151 8.68 0.48 7.87
CA VAL A 151 7.36 0.23 7.28
C VAL A 151 7.49 -0.14 5.80
N CYS A 152 8.25 0.63 5.02
CA CYS A 152 8.47 0.35 3.59
C CYS A 152 9.14 -1.01 3.36
N MET A 153 10.16 -1.35 4.16
CA MET A 153 10.86 -2.63 4.09
C MET A 153 9.95 -3.81 4.44
N ALA A 154 9.08 -3.66 5.45
CA ALA A 154 8.14 -4.70 5.83
C ALA A 154 7.10 -4.97 4.74
N ILE A 155 6.61 -3.90 4.08
CA ILE A 155 5.68 -4.03 2.95
C ILE A 155 6.38 -4.68 1.75
N ASP A 156 7.60 -4.22 1.41
CA ASP A 156 8.39 -4.79 0.31
C ASP A 156 8.64 -6.28 0.51
N LYS A 157 9.11 -6.66 1.71
CA LYS A 157 9.33 -8.06 2.06
C LYS A 157 8.08 -8.90 1.89
N ALA A 158 6.93 -8.42 2.37
CA ALA A 158 5.66 -9.14 2.24
C ALA A 158 5.22 -9.30 0.78
N VAL A 159 5.45 -8.30 -0.06
CA VAL A 159 5.17 -8.39 -1.50
C VAL A 159 6.11 -9.37 -2.19
N GLN A 160 7.42 -9.31 -1.88
CA GLN A 160 8.41 -10.22 -2.46
C GLN A 160 8.11 -11.67 -2.08
N GLU A 161 7.82 -11.94 -0.79
CA GLU A 161 7.45 -13.29 -0.32
C GLU A 161 6.20 -13.84 -1.03
N ALA A 162 5.23 -12.97 -1.35
CA ALA A 162 3.99 -13.38 -2.00
C ALA A 162 4.16 -13.60 -3.53
N LEU A 163 5.17 -12.99 -4.13
CA LEU A 163 5.42 -13.08 -5.58
C LEU A 163 6.52 -14.10 -5.94
N LEU A 164 7.25 -14.61 -4.95
CA LEU A 164 8.17 -15.71 -5.16
C LEU A 164 7.37 -16.99 -5.48
N PRO A 165 7.78 -17.78 -6.49
CA PRO A 165 7.14 -19.03 -6.84
C PRO A 165 7.32 -20.09 -5.76
#